data_38cb65ad781e6f94d18a042caccaca11
#
_entry.id   38cb65ad781e6f94d18a042caccaca11
#
_cell.length_a   1.000
_cell.length_b   1.000
_cell.length_c   1.000
_cell.angle_alpha   90.00
_cell.angle_beta   90.00
_cell.angle_gamma   90.00
#
_symmetry.space_group_name_H-M   'P 1'
#
loop_
_entity.id
_entity.type
_entity.pdbx_description
1 polymer ?
#
loop_
_entity_poly.entity_id
_entity_poly.type
_entity_poly.pdbx_seq_one_letter_code
_entity_poly.pdbx_strand_id
1 'polypeptide(L)'
;MGEYSSGFFMGDKPTNGRVLIVDDEADIRKVVRMALQKAGYDVLEAENGEKAIETINAGENRLLLDVVICDIRMPKINGVEAIAYFRSNYPRVPLIVLTGFPDTDMATSFLRQGVVDYLVKPVEGEKLREAVARAMEQRELARL
;
A
#
# COMPACT_ATOMS: atom_id res chain seq x y z
N MET A 1 -11.44 13.56 26.53
CA MET A 1 -11.45 12.91 26.50
C MET A 1 -11.31 12.84 26.09
N GLY A 2 -11.47 13.59 26.31
CA GLY A 2 -11.67 13.04 25.93
C GLY A 2 -11.15 13.25 25.50
N GLU A 3 -11.04 13.29 25.12
CA GLU A 3 -10.95 13.05 24.81
C GLU A 3 -10.24 12.86 24.51
N TYR A 4 -10.28 13.11 24.73
CA TYR A 4 -9.89 12.67 24.52
C TYR A 4 -9.16 12.49 24.25
N SER A 5 -8.87 12.96 24.29
CA SER A 5 -8.45 12.47 24.08
C SER A 5 -7.79 12.45 23.73
N SER A 6 -7.59 12.81 23.77
CA SER A 6 -7.22 12.35 23.48
C SER A 6 -6.72 12.35 23.02
N GLY A 7 -6.59 12.83 23.13
CA GLY A 7 -6.50 12.25 22.60
C GLY A 7 -6.07 12.62 22.29
N PHE A 8 -5.91 12.90 22.29
CA PHE A 8 -5.86 12.81 21.99
C PHE A 8 -5.25 13.01 21.69
N PHE A 9 -4.88 13.39 21.95
CA PHE A 9 -4.47 13.23 21.63
C PHE A 9 -4.02 13.37 20.88
N MET A 10 -3.67 13.97 21.66
CA MET A 10 -3.23 14.17 20.70
C MET A 10 -3.12 13.40 19.45
N GLY A 11 -2.49 13.10 18.88
CA GLY A 11 -2.31 12.31 17.73
C GLY A 11 -3.27 11.16 17.54
N ASP A 12 -4.26 11.14 18.28
CA ASP A 12 -5.15 9.98 18.32
C ASP A 12 -6.37 10.11 17.42
N LYS A 13 -6.19 10.75 16.25
CA LYS A 13 -7.25 10.76 15.26
C LYS A 13 -7.45 9.34 14.71
N PRO A 14 -8.71 8.90 14.58
CA PRO A 14 -8.97 7.63 13.92
C PRO A 14 -8.40 7.66 12.51
N THR A 15 -7.76 6.57 12.10
CA THR A 15 -7.26 6.41 10.76
C THR A 15 -8.21 5.54 9.95
N ASN A 16 -8.29 5.79 8.63
CA ASN A 16 -9.06 4.94 7.73
C ASN A 16 -8.31 3.64 7.40
N GLY A 17 -7.04 3.56 7.76
CA GLY A 17 -6.22 2.39 7.55
C GLY A 17 -4.76 2.76 7.37
N ARG A 18 -3.89 1.77 7.35
CA ARG A 18 -2.45 1.95 7.16
C ARG A 18 -2.03 1.39 5.81
N VAL A 19 -1.37 2.21 5.00
CA VAL A 19 -0.95 1.87 3.65
C VAL A 19 0.57 1.97 3.56
N LEU A 20 1.21 0.97 2.98
CA LEU A 20 2.64 1.01 2.67
C LEU A 20 2.83 1.28 1.18
N ILE A 21 3.61 2.30 0.85
CA ILE A 21 3.98 2.62 -0.54
C ILE A 21 5.42 2.18 -0.77
N VAL A 22 5.63 1.35 -1.78
CA VAL A 22 6.94 0.85 -2.18
C VAL A 22 7.25 1.36 -3.58
N ASP A 23 8.19 2.30 -3.69
CA ASP A 23 8.56 2.91 -4.96
C ASP A 23 9.93 3.57 -4.79
N ASP A 24 10.83 3.40 -5.76
CA ASP A 24 12.18 3.98 -5.68
C ASP A 24 12.20 5.49 -5.99
N GLU A 25 11.11 6.02 -6.56
CA GLU A 25 11.01 7.44 -6.89
C GLU A 25 10.40 8.22 -5.73
N ALA A 26 11.22 9.03 -5.07
CA ALA A 26 10.80 9.81 -3.90
C ALA A 26 9.64 10.75 -4.21
N ASP A 27 9.64 11.34 -5.41
CA ASP A 27 8.58 12.26 -5.82
C ASP A 27 7.23 11.55 -5.95
N ILE A 28 7.24 10.33 -6.47
CA ILE A 28 6.01 9.52 -6.58
C ILE A 28 5.51 9.15 -5.20
N ARG A 29 6.41 8.69 -4.30
CA ARG A 29 6.01 8.38 -2.92
C ARG A 29 5.37 9.59 -2.25
N LYS A 30 5.95 10.77 -2.46
CA LYS A 30 5.43 12.01 -1.87
C LYS A 30 4.01 12.31 -2.36
N VAL A 31 3.79 12.25 -3.67
CA VAL A 31 2.48 12.53 -4.27
C VAL A 31 1.43 11.55 -3.77
N VAL A 32 1.76 10.27 -3.76
CA VAL A 32 0.84 9.22 -3.31
C VAL A 32 0.57 9.38 -1.81
N ARG A 33 1.62 9.61 -1.01
CA ARG A 33 1.46 9.83 0.43
C ARG A 33 0.53 11.00 0.72
N MET A 34 0.74 12.14 0.06
CA MET A 34 -0.08 13.33 0.30
C MET A 34 -1.54 13.07 -0.04
N ALA A 35 -1.81 12.40 -1.16
CA ALA A 35 -3.17 12.08 -1.56
C ALA A 35 -3.86 11.18 -0.54
N LEU A 36 -3.16 10.16 -0.05
CA LEU A 36 -3.72 9.20 0.90
C LEU A 36 -3.85 9.78 2.31
N GLN A 37 -2.88 10.57 2.75
CA GLN A 37 -2.99 11.25 4.05
C GLN A 37 -4.17 12.20 4.06
N LYS A 38 -4.39 12.90 2.96
CA LYS A 38 -5.54 13.80 2.83
C LYS A 38 -6.86 13.02 2.90
N ALA A 39 -6.85 11.77 2.45
CA ALA A 39 -8.03 10.90 2.54
C ALA A 39 -8.16 10.19 3.89
N GLY A 40 -7.27 10.45 4.84
CA GLY A 40 -7.37 9.94 6.20
C GLY A 40 -6.59 8.66 6.49
N TYR A 41 -5.70 8.25 5.59
CA TYR A 41 -4.88 7.06 5.81
C TYR A 41 -3.56 7.39 6.49
N ASP A 42 -3.05 6.46 7.29
CA ASP A 42 -1.66 6.45 7.74
C ASP A 42 -0.82 5.87 6.60
N VAL A 43 0.32 6.49 6.31
CA VAL A 43 1.15 6.08 5.18
C VAL A 43 2.57 5.80 5.64
N LEU A 44 3.05 4.61 5.29
CA LEU A 44 4.45 4.22 5.43
C LEU A 44 5.09 4.19 4.06
N GLU A 45 6.40 4.41 3.98
CA GLU A 45 7.12 4.44 2.72
C GLU A 45 8.33 3.51 2.76
N ALA A 46 8.62 2.90 1.61
CA ALA A 46 9.83 2.12 1.41
C ALA A 46 10.34 2.40 0.00
N GLU A 47 11.65 2.55 -0.14
CA GLU A 47 12.26 2.89 -1.43
C GLU A 47 12.54 1.67 -2.32
N ASN A 48 12.45 0.47 -1.77
CA ASN A 48 12.65 -0.76 -2.52
C ASN A 48 12.00 -1.93 -1.77
N GLY A 49 12.03 -3.11 -2.38
CA GLY A 49 11.41 -4.30 -1.80
C GLY A 49 12.05 -4.76 -0.51
N GLU A 50 13.37 -4.63 -0.39
CA GLU A 50 14.08 -4.98 0.84
C GLU A 50 13.62 -4.12 2.01
N LYS A 51 13.55 -2.80 1.79
CA LYS A 51 13.06 -1.87 2.80
C LYS A 51 11.59 -2.08 3.12
N ALA A 52 10.80 -2.50 2.13
CA ALA A 52 9.40 -2.83 2.36
C ALA A 52 9.26 -4.00 3.33
N ILE A 53 10.04 -5.04 3.12
CA ILE A 53 10.02 -6.22 4.01
C ILE A 53 10.46 -5.82 5.42
N GLU A 54 11.52 -5.03 5.55
CA GLU A 54 11.97 -4.52 6.84
C GLU A 54 10.86 -3.71 7.52
N THR A 55 10.18 -2.84 6.77
CA THR A 55 9.13 -1.99 7.29
C THR A 55 7.95 -2.79 7.81
N ILE A 56 7.51 -3.81 7.06
CA ILE A 56 6.41 -4.67 7.49
C ILE A 56 6.77 -5.40 8.78
N ASN A 57 8.01 -5.86 8.90
CA ASN A 57 8.45 -6.62 10.06
C ASN A 57 8.78 -5.74 11.28
N ALA A 58 8.77 -4.41 11.13
CA ALA A 58 9.10 -3.51 12.22
C ALA A 58 7.88 -3.23 13.11
N GLY A 59 8.07 -3.34 14.42
CA GLY A 59 7.04 -3.02 15.39
C GLY A 59 5.76 -3.79 15.17
N GLU A 60 4.65 -3.08 15.16
CA GLU A 60 3.32 -3.66 15.02
C GLU A 60 2.79 -3.65 13.58
N ASN A 61 3.64 -3.30 12.61
CA ASN A 61 3.19 -3.17 11.22
C ASN A 61 2.59 -4.46 10.66
N ARG A 62 3.06 -5.62 11.11
CA ARG A 62 2.48 -6.91 10.68
C ARG A 62 0.99 -7.02 11.01
N LEU A 63 0.57 -6.39 12.10
CA LEU A 63 -0.82 -6.43 12.56
C LEU A 63 -1.63 -5.27 12.01
N LEU A 64 -1.00 -4.12 11.81
CA LEU A 64 -1.69 -2.87 11.51
C LEU A 64 -1.72 -2.52 10.02
N LEU A 65 -0.88 -3.15 9.23
CA LEU A 65 -0.82 -2.85 7.79
C LEU A 65 -2.05 -3.39 7.08
N ASP A 66 -2.71 -2.53 6.32
CA ASP A 66 -3.95 -2.87 5.63
C ASP A 66 -3.79 -3.06 4.13
N VAL A 67 -2.92 -2.28 3.49
CA VAL A 67 -2.78 -2.29 2.03
C VAL A 67 -1.33 -2.01 1.66
N VAL A 68 -0.82 -2.66 0.62
CA VAL A 68 0.49 -2.36 0.03
C VAL A 68 0.29 -1.88 -1.40
N ILE A 69 0.91 -0.74 -1.73
CA ILE A 69 1.01 -0.24 -3.11
C ILE A 69 2.46 -0.40 -3.52
N CYS A 70 2.72 -1.14 -4.57
CA CYS A 70 4.08 -1.51 -4.95
C CYS A 70 4.37 -1.24 -6.42
N ASP A 71 5.47 -0.50 -6.67
CA ASP A 71 6.04 -0.38 -8.01
C ASP A 71 6.77 -1.67 -8.35
N ILE A 72 6.62 -2.13 -9.58
CA ILE A 72 7.26 -3.36 -10.03
C ILE A 72 8.63 -3.15 -10.65
N ARG A 73 9.05 -1.90 -10.81
CA ARG A 73 10.37 -1.58 -11.37
C ARG A 73 11.23 -0.87 -10.34
N MET A 74 11.98 -1.66 -9.59
CA MET A 74 12.87 -1.17 -8.55
C MET A 74 14.24 -1.85 -8.64
N PRO A 75 15.32 -1.14 -8.24
CA PRO A 75 16.68 -1.62 -8.50
C PRO A 75 17.16 -2.82 -7.69
N LYS A 76 16.69 -3.00 -6.46
CA LYS A 76 17.20 -4.09 -5.61
C LYS A 76 16.35 -5.34 -5.74
N ILE A 77 15.43 -5.56 -4.81
CA ILE A 77 14.44 -6.61 -5.01
C ILE A 77 13.40 -6.03 -5.93
N ASN A 78 13.21 -6.59 -7.13
CA ASN A 78 12.24 -6.06 -8.07
C ASN A 78 10.82 -6.27 -7.55
N GLY A 79 9.87 -5.50 -8.06
CA GLY A 79 8.50 -5.53 -7.58
C GLY A 79 7.82 -6.88 -7.76
N VAL A 80 8.18 -7.63 -8.82
CA VAL A 80 7.61 -8.96 -9.05
C VAL A 80 7.97 -9.89 -7.90
N GLU A 81 9.23 -9.88 -7.47
CA GLU A 81 9.69 -10.68 -6.33
C GLU A 81 9.04 -10.21 -5.03
N ALA A 82 8.93 -8.90 -4.84
CA ALA A 82 8.31 -8.34 -3.65
C ALA A 82 6.83 -8.73 -3.57
N ILE A 83 6.11 -8.68 -4.68
CA ILE A 83 4.70 -9.08 -4.73
C ILE A 83 4.55 -10.55 -4.38
N ALA A 84 5.41 -11.41 -4.94
CA ALA A 84 5.39 -12.84 -4.62
C ALA A 84 5.63 -13.08 -3.13
N TYR A 85 6.58 -12.35 -2.55
CA TYR A 85 6.85 -12.43 -1.13
C TYR A 85 5.64 -12.01 -0.29
N PHE A 86 5.03 -10.88 -0.61
CA PHE A 86 3.87 -10.40 0.12
C PHE A 86 2.68 -11.37 0.01
N ARG A 87 2.44 -11.91 -1.17
CA ARG A 87 1.35 -12.87 -1.38
C ARG A 87 1.57 -14.16 -0.59
N SER A 88 2.82 -14.59 -0.48
CA SER A 88 3.15 -15.82 0.25
C SER A 88 3.13 -15.62 1.78
N ASN A 89 3.62 -14.50 2.26
CA ASN A 89 3.81 -14.27 3.69
C ASN A 89 2.69 -13.46 4.34
N TYR A 90 1.99 -12.64 3.56
CA TYR A 90 0.91 -11.81 4.05
C TYR A 90 -0.29 -11.90 3.10
N PRO A 91 -0.86 -13.11 2.94
CA PRO A 91 -1.90 -13.33 1.93
C PRO A 91 -3.19 -12.54 2.16
N ARG A 92 -3.38 -12.04 3.38
CA ARG A 92 -4.57 -11.26 3.72
C ARG A 92 -4.40 -9.76 3.56
N VAL A 93 -3.19 -9.32 3.16
CA VAL A 93 -2.93 -7.91 2.91
C VAL A 93 -3.08 -7.65 1.41
N PRO A 94 -4.11 -6.90 1.01
CA PRO A 94 -4.31 -6.57 -0.41
C PRO A 94 -3.15 -5.80 -1.01
N LEU A 95 -2.85 -6.10 -2.27
CA LEU A 95 -1.80 -5.45 -3.03
C LEU A 95 -2.38 -4.67 -4.19
N ILE A 96 -1.83 -3.48 -4.43
CA ILE A 96 -2.07 -2.68 -5.61
C ILE A 96 -0.73 -2.49 -6.31
N VAL A 97 -0.69 -2.73 -7.61
CA VAL A 97 0.52 -2.50 -8.40
C VAL A 97 0.45 -1.12 -9.04
N LEU A 98 1.57 -0.38 -8.96
CA LEU A 98 1.70 0.94 -9.57
C LEU A 98 2.94 0.91 -10.46
N THR A 99 2.79 1.24 -11.75
CA THR A 99 3.90 1.19 -12.70
C THR A 99 3.84 2.28 -13.75
N GLY A 100 5.01 2.77 -14.15
CA GLY A 100 5.17 3.68 -15.29
C GLY A 100 5.32 2.95 -16.62
N PHE A 101 5.42 1.62 -16.59
CA PHE A 101 5.69 0.80 -17.77
C PHE A 101 4.62 -0.29 -17.89
N PRO A 102 3.43 0.06 -18.38
CA PRO A 102 2.34 -0.91 -18.42
C PRO A 102 2.62 -2.07 -19.39
N ASP A 103 2.23 -3.25 -18.95
CA ASP A 103 2.37 -4.50 -19.73
C ASP A 103 1.09 -5.30 -19.49
N THR A 104 0.34 -5.55 -20.55
CA THR A 104 -0.96 -6.21 -20.45
C THR A 104 -0.88 -7.64 -19.92
N ASP A 105 0.13 -8.39 -20.36
CA ASP A 105 0.30 -9.78 -19.91
C ASP A 105 0.65 -9.81 -18.42
N MET A 106 1.52 -8.91 -17.99
CA MET A 106 1.92 -8.80 -16.61
C MET A 106 0.74 -8.37 -15.73
N ALA A 107 -0.05 -7.40 -16.20
CA ALA A 107 -1.24 -6.94 -15.49
C ALA A 107 -2.22 -8.11 -15.30
N THR A 108 -2.47 -8.87 -16.34
CA THR A 108 -3.36 -10.03 -16.30
C THR A 108 -2.85 -11.06 -15.29
N SER A 109 -1.54 -11.33 -15.31
CA SER A 109 -0.92 -12.27 -14.38
C SER A 109 -1.09 -11.83 -12.92
N PHE A 110 -0.84 -10.56 -12.62
CA PHE A 110 -0.98 -10.04 -11.26
C PHE A 110 -2.43 -10.11 -10.78
N LEU A 111 -3.39 -9.75 -11.62
CA LEU A 111 -4.79 -9.81 -11.26
C LEU A 111 -5.23 -11.25 -10.98
N ARG A 112 -4.73 -12.21 -11.75
CA ARG A 112 -4.98 -13.64 -11.50
C ARG A 112 -4.38 -14.10 -10.17
N GLN A 113 -3.29 -13.49 -9.74
CA GLN A 113 -2.65 -13.80 -8.46
C GLN A 113 -3.35 -13.13 -7.29
N GLY A 114 -4.40 -12.35 -7.55
CA GLY A 114 -5.19 -11.72 -6.51
C GLY A 114 -4.78 -10.29 -6.17
N VAL A 115 -3.95 -9.66 -7.00
CA VAL A 115 -3.68 -8.21 -6.86
C VAL A 115 -5.00 -7.46 -7.10
N VAL A 116 -5.29 -6.49 -6.25
CA VAL A 116 -6.58 -5.80 -6.28
C VAL A 116 -6.73 -4.89 -7.49
N ASP A 117 -5.66 -4.22 -7.86
CA ASP A 117 -5.69 -3.29 -8.99
C ASP A 117 -4.28 -3.09 -9.55
N TYR A 118 -4.24 -2.62 -10.78
CA TYR A 118 -3.01 -2.36 -11.52
C TYR A 118 -3.12 -0.93 -12.08
N LEU A 119 -2.41 0.00 -11.45
CA LEU A 119 -2.48 1.42 -11.79
C LEU A 119 -1.25 1.86 -12.59
N VAL A 120 -1.47 2.74 -13.56
CA VAL A 120 -0.41 3.24 -14.44
C VAL A 120 -0.07 4.68 -14.04
N LYS A 121 1.23 4.95 -13.90
CA LYS A 121 1.73 6.31 -13.60
C LYS A 121 1.62 7.21 -14.84
N PRO A 122 1.33 8.48 -14.68
CA PRO A 122 0.95 9.16 -13.44
C PRO A 122 -0.48 8.81 -13.04
N VAL A 123 -0.69 8.45 -11.79
CA VAL A 123 -2.01 8.04 -11.33
C VAL A 123 -2.79 9.25 -10.80
N GLU A 124 -4.03 9.36 -11.22
CA GLU A 124 -4.92 10.41 -10.72
C GLU A 124 -5.29 10.08 -9.26
N GLY A 125 -5.38 11.13 -8.43
CA GLY A 125 -5.71 10.97 -7.03
C GLY A 125 -7.02 10.23 -6.79
N GLU A 126 -8.02 10.49 -7.63
CA GLU A 126 -9.32 9.82 -7.52
C GLU A 126 -9.21 8.32 -7.77
N LYS A 127 -8.50 7.92 -8.83
CA LYS A 127 -8.30 6.51 -9.15
C LYS A 127 -7.51 5.80 -8.05
N LEU A 128 -6.52 6.47 -7.50
CA LEU A 128 -5.73 5.95 -6.39
C LEU A 128 -6.62 5.71 -5.17
N ARG A 129 -7.43 6.70 -4.80
CA ARG A 129 -8.32 6.59 -3.64
C ARG A 129 -9.36 5.49 -3.83
N GLU A 130 -9.91 5.35 -5.04
CA GLU A 130 -10.87 4.29 -5.35
C GLU A 130 -10.24 2.90 -5.22
N ALA A 131 -9.00 2.74 -5.73
CA ALA A 131 -8.30 1.48 -5.63
C ALA A 131 -8.02 1.11 -4.16
N VAL A 132 -7.56 2.09 -3.37
CA VAL A 132 -7.30 1.87 -1.95
C VAL A 132 -8.59 1.55 -1.20
N ALA A 133 -9.69 2.22 -1.52
CA ALA A 133 -10.99 1.92 -0.89
C ALA A 133 -11.43 0.48 -1.17
N ARG A 134 -11.27 0.00 -2.41
CA ARG A 134 -11.58 -1.39 -2.74
C ARG A 134 -10.67 -2.37 -1.99
N ALA A 135 -9.39 -2.03 -1.87
CA ALA A 135 -8.44 -2.85 -1.12
C ALA A 135 -8.84 -2.91 0.36
N MET A 136 -9.25 -1.79 0.93
CA MET A 136 -9.70 -1.76 2.31
C MET A 136 -10.93 -2.65 2.53
N GLU A 137 -11.86 -2.68 1.59
CA GLU A 137 -13.01 -3.59 1.66
C GLU A 137 -12.57 -5.05 1.68
N GLN A 138 -11.62 -5.42 0.81
CA GLN A 138 -11.07 -6.78 0.81
C GLN A 138 -10.38 -7.10 2.13
N ARG A 139 -9.66 -6.14 2.69
CA ARG A 139 -8.99 -6.33 3.98
C ARG A 139 -9.99 -6.62 5.09
N GLU A 140 -11.10 -5.89 5.12
CA GLU A 140 -12.15 -6.11 6.12
C GLU A 140 -12.79 -7.49 5.97
N LEU A 141 -13.08 -7.91 4.75
CA LEU A 141 -13.63 -9.25 4.50
C LEU A 141 -12.65 -10.35 4.92
N ALA A 142 -11.36 -10.16 4.73
CA ALA A 142 -10.34 -11.13 5.12
C ALA A 142 -10.23 -11.29 6.64
N ARG A 143 -10.73 -10.33 7.42
CA ARG A 143 -10.74 -10.40 8.89
C ARG A 143 -11.94 -11.17 9.43
N LEU A 144 -12.93 -11.41 8.59
CA LEU A 144 -14.10 -12.18 8.99
C LEU A 144 -13.78 -13.67 9.03
#